data_06ce18f992dd4ec733eb519a1cc9fddc
#
_entry.id   06ce18f992dd4ec733eb519a1cc9fddc
#
_cell.length_a   1.000
_cell.length_b   1.000
_cell.length_c   1.000
_cell.angle_alpha   90.00
_cell.angle_beta   90.00
_cell.angle_gamma   90.00
#
_symmetry.space_group_name_H-M   'P 1'
#
loop_
_entity.id
_entity.type
_entity.pdbx_description
1 polymer ?
#
loop_
_entity_poly.entity_id
_entity_poly.type
_entity_poly.pdbx_seq_one_letter_code
_entity_poly.pdbx_strand_id
1 'polypeptide(L)'
;PTSGLDPQAIRDFYATLRELQAGGVTIVITSHILAELQERVGRLAILAAGKVQAVGSVQQLREQTRMPLVFELQVRAADAPAAAEALLQATGASATPTATGLRLACPREHKMAVLAALAPLGARVLDIKMHEPSLEDVFFGFAD
;
A
#
# COMPACT_ATOMS: atom_id res chain seq x y z
N PRO A 1 21.74 -5.11 -3.56
CA PRO A 1 22.93 -4.54 -4.23
C PRO A 1 23.31 -3.15 -3.69
N THR A 2 22.42 -2.50 -2.95
CA THR A 2 22.54 -1.13 -2.46
C THR A 2 23.03 -1.02 -1.02
N SER A 3 23.29 -2.15 -0.36
CA SER A 3 23.76 -2.18 1.01
C SER A 3 25.11 -1.43 1.16
N GLY A 4 25.17 -0.48 2.09
CA GLY A 4 26.35 0.34 2.33
C GLY A 4 26.55 1.54 1.38
N LEU A 5 25.63 1.75 0.43
CA LEU A 5 25.63 2.94 -0.42
C LEU A 5 24.89 4.09 0.27
N ASP A 6 25.39 5.30 0.06
CA ASP A 6 24.67 6.51 0.44
C ASP A 6 23.46 6.77 -0.50
N PRO A 7 22.53 7.66 -0.13
CA PRO A 7 21.34 7.93 -0.95
C PRO A 7 21.65 8.44 -2.36
N GLN A 8 22.78 9.13 -2.58
CA GLN A 8 23.17 9.60 -3.90
C GLN A 8 23.66 8.42 -4.75
N ALA A 9 24.55 7.60 -4.21
CA ALA A 9 25.06 6.42 -4.89
C ALA A 9 23.95 5.42 -5.26
N ILE A 10 22.92 5.27 -4.40
CA ILE A 10 21.73 4.47 -4.72
C ILE A 10 20.99 5.04 -5.93
N ARG A 11 20.79 6.36 -6.01
CA ARG A 11 20.14 7.00 -7.16
C ARG A 11 20.94 6.78 -8.45
N ASP A 12 22.25 6.96 -8.39
CA ASP A 12 23.14 6.81 -9.54
C ASP A 12 23.19 5.36 -10.03
N PHE A 13 23.24 4.41 -9.11
CA PHE A 13 23.13 2.98 -9.41
C PHE A 13 21.86 2.65 -10.20
N TYR A 14 20.68 3.07 -9.72
CA TYR A 14 19.44 2.81 -10.45
C TYR A 14 19.29 3.61 -11.73
N ALA A 15 19.90 4.79 -11.83
CA ALA A 15 19.98 5.53 -13.09
C ALA A 15 20.74 4.73 -14.15
N THR A 16 21.92 4.21 -13.82
CA THR A 16 22.73 3.35 -14.68
C THR A 16 21.95 2.10 -15.11
N LEU A 17 21.24 1.45 -14.20
CA LEU A 17 20.40 0.29 -14.56
C LEU A 17 19.31 0.64 -15.57
N ARG A 18 18.66 1.81 -15.43
CA ARG A 18 17.65 2.27 -16.39
C ARG A 18 18.25 2.56 -17.77
N GLU A 19 19.44 3.12 -17.84
CA GLU A 19 20.16 3.34 -19.11
C GLU A 19 20.46 2.02 -19.80
N LEU A 20 20.97 1.02 -19.07
CA LEU A 20 21.22 -0.31 -19.62
C LEU A 20 19.93 -0.98 -20.10
N GLN A 21 18.84 -0.85 -19.36
CA GLN A 21 17.54 -1.37 -19.75
C GLN A 21 17.01 -0.69 -21.03
N ALA A 22 17.18 0.63 -21.16
CA ALA A 22 16.82 1.37 -22.36
C ALA A 22 17.65 0.92 -23.57
N GLY A 23 18.88 0.46 -23.34
CA GLY A 23 19.73 -0.19 -24.34
C GLY A 23 19.38 -1.64 -24.67
N GLY A 24 18.27 -2.18 -24.12
CA GLY A 24 17.77 -3.53 -24.40
C GLY A 24 18.30 -4.62 -23.46
N VAL A 25 19.01 -4.27 -22.38
CA VAL A 25 19.51 -5.24 -21.40
C VAL A 25 18.38 -5.65 -20.45
N THR A 26 18.17 -6.96 -20.27
CA THR A 26 17.29 -7.48 -19.23
C THR A 26 18.04 -7.53 -17.90
N ILE A 27 17.47 -6.89 -16.88
CA ILE A 27 18.10 -6.78 -15.56
C ILE A 27 17.24 -7.53 -14.53
N VAL A 28 17.87 -8.43 -13.78
CA VAL A 28 17.27 -9.12 -12.65
C VAL A 28 17.98 -8.69 -11.38
N ILE A 29 17.23 -8.22 -10.40
CA ILE A 29 17.74 -7.78 -9.09
C ILE A 29 17.09 -8.62 -8.02
N THR A 30 17.85 -9.06 -7.05
CA THR A 30 17.36 -9.66 -5.82
C THR A 30 17.63 -8.72 -4.65
N SER A 31 16.66 -8.53 -3.80
CA SER A 31 16.79 -7.73 -2.58
C SER A 31 15.82 -8.24 -1.51
N HIS A 32 16.20 -8.06 -0.26
CA HIS A 32 15.32 -8.23 0.90
C HIS A 32 14.79 -6.89 1.43
N ILE A 33 15.19 -5.77 0.82
CA ILE A 33 14.70 -4.42 1.14
C ILE A 33 13.55 -4.11 0.18
N LEU A 34 12.35 -4.55 0.55
CA LEU A 34 11.17 -4.52 -0.33
C LEU A 34 10.68 -3.10 -0.60
N ALA A 35 10.76 -2.21 0.39
CA ALA A 35 10.40 -0.80 0.25
C ALA A 35 11.20 -0.10 -0.87
N GLU A 36 12.49 -0.45 -1.03
CA GLU A 36 13.32 0.10 -2.09
C GLU A 36 12.92 -0.41 -3.48
N LEU A 37 12.51 -1.67 -3.57
CA LEU A 37 12.12 -2.29 -4.85
C LEU A 37 10.80 -1.74 -5.37
N GLN A 38 9.82 -1.50 -4.52
CA GLN A 38 8.46 -1.14 -4.95
C GLN A 38 8.40 0.15 -5.80
N GLU A 39 9.36 1.07 -5.63
CA GLU A 39 9.42 2.33 -6.36
C GLU A 39 10.32 2.26 -7.61
N ARG A 40 11.11 1.19 -7.75
CA ARG A 40 12.21 1.15 -8.71
C ARG A 40 12.10 0.07 -9.77
N VAL A 41 11.24 -0.93 -9.54
CA VAL A 41 11.06 -2.04 -10.48
C VAL A 41 9.63 -2.11 -10.98
N GLY A 42 9.47 -2.38 -12.28
CA GLY A 42 8.14 -2.49 -12.88
C GLY A 42 7.48 -3.85 -12.66
N ARG A 43 8.28 -4.89 -12.39
CA ARG A 43 7.80 -6.26 -12.24
C ARG A 43 8.60 -7.01 -11.19
N LEU A 44 7.91 -7.80 -10.39
CA LEU A 44 8.46 -8.58 -9.28
C LEU A 44 8.10 -10.06 -9.45
N ALA A 45 8.97 -10.93 -8.95
CA ALA A 45 8.69 -12.32 -8.69
C ALA A 45 8.88 -12.59 -7.19
N ILE A 46 7.87 -13.14 -6.53
CA ILE A 46 7.94 -13.57 -5.12
C ILE A 46 8.36 -15.02 -5.10
N LEU A 47 9.47 -15.30 -4.41
CA LEU A 47 9.99 -16.64 -4.22
C LEU A 47 9.84 -17.04 -2.75
N ALA A 48 9.22 -18.18 -2.50
CA ALA A 48 9.15 -18.81 -1.19
C ALA A 48 9.28 -20.32 -1.33
N ALA A 49 9.95 -20.97 -0.39
CA ALA A 49 10.19 -22.41 -0.38
C ALA A 49 10.78 -22.93 -1.71
N GLY A 50 11.66 -22.18 -2.36
CA GLY A 50 12.30 -22.57 -3.63
C GLY A 50 11.38 -22.52 -4.85
N LYS A 51 10.19 -21.94 -4.74
CA LYS A 51 9.21 -21.82 -5.84
C LYS A 51 8.82 -20.37 -6.07
N VAL A 52 8.46 -20.04 -7.31
CA VAL A 52 7.83 -18.76 -7.64
C VAL A 52 6.36 -18.83 -7.23
N GLN A 53 5.98 -18.02 -6.26
CA GLN A 53 4.62 -17.97 -5.73
C GLN A 53 3.74 -17.01 -6.54
N ALA A 54 4.29 -15.87 -6.95
CA ALA A 54 3.57 -14.89 -7.73
C ALA A 54 4.53 -14.06 -8.60
N VAL A 55 4.02 -13.54 -9.72
CA VAL A 55 4.74 -12.63 -10.62
C VAL A 55 3.79 -11.54 -11.08
N GLY A 56 4.22 -10.28 -11.01
CA GLY A 56 3.41 -9.15 -11.46
C GLY A 56 4.01 -7.81 -11.07
N SER A 57 3.31 -6.73 -11.39
CA SER A 57 3.60 -5.42 -10.79
C SER A 57 3.20 -5.41 -9.31
N VAL A 58 3.74 -4.46 -8.55
CA VAL A 58 3.36 -4.28 -7.12
C VAL A 58 1.84 -4.18 -6.97
N GLN A 59 1.18 -3.42 -7.87
CA GLN A 59 -0.27 -3.27 -7.84
C GLN A 59 -0.99 -4.59 -8.11
N GLN A 60 -0.59 -5.35 -9.13
CA GLN A 60 -1.18 -6.66 -9.44
C GLN A 60 -1.04 -7.64 -8.28
N LEU A 61 0.14 -7.65 -7.63
CA LEU A 61 0.38 -8.51 -6.47
C LEU A 61 -0.50 -8.10 -5.26
N ARG A 62 -0.67 -6.80 -5.01
CA ARG A 62 -1.61 -6.30 -3.99
C ARG A 62 -3.06 -6.70 -4.25
N GLU A 63 -3.48 -6.66 -5.50
CA GLU A 63 -4.83 -7.09 -5.90
C GLU A 63 -5.03 -8.60 -5.70
N GLN A 64 -4.02 -9.40 -5.99
CA GLN A 64 -4.06 -10.86 -5.82
C GLN A 64 -4.18 -11.28 -4.34
N THR A 65 -3.51 -10.59 -3.42
CA THR A 65 -3.58 -10.90 -1.98
C THR A 65 -4.92 -10.55 -1.35
N ARG A 66 -5.75 -9.72 -2.00
CA ARG A 66 -7.04 -9.23 -1.48
C ARG A 66 -6.94 -8.57 -0.10
N MET A 67 -5.76 -8.11 0.27
CA MET A 67 -5.56 -7.42 1.54
C MET A 67 -6.37 -6.12 1.60
N PRO A 68 -6.96 -5.79 2.75
CA PRO A 68 -7.78 -4.59 2.89
C PRO A 68 -6.95 -3.32 2.80
N LEU A 69 -7.57 -2.24 2.32
CA LEU A 69 -7.09 -0.89 2.54
C LEU A 69 -7.37 -0.48 3.97
N VAL A 70 -6.47 0.29 4.57
CA VAL A 70 -6.65 0.86 5.90
C VAL A 70 -6.79 2.37 5.77
N PHE A 71 -7.91 2.90 6.26
CA PHE A 71 -8.16 4.34 6.36
C PHE A 71 -7.97 4.78 7.81
N GLU A 72 -7.20 5.83 8.00
CA GLU A 72 -7.05 6.54 9.27
C GLU A 72 -7.66 7.93 9.11
N LEU A 73 -8.66 8.21 9.91
CA LEU A 73 -9.43 9.44 9.87
C LEU A 73 -9.16 10.24 11.13
N GLN A 74 -8.78 11.49 10.96
CA GLN A 74 -8.75 12.43 12.05
C GLN A 74 -10.11 13.15 12.13
N VAL A 75 -10.84 12.92 13.20
CA VAL A 75 -12.13 13.55 13.46
C VAL A 75 -12.20 13.96 14.94
N ARG A 76 -12.97 15.01 15.21
CA ARG A 76 -13.22 15.38 16.62
C ARG A 76 -14.04 14.30 17.31
N ALA A 77 -13.85 14.14 18.61
CA ALA A 77 -14.59 13.14 19.39
C ALA A 77 -16.12 13.25 19.24
N ALA A 78 -16.65 14.47 19.15
CA ALA A 78 -18.07 14.72 18.94
C ALA A 78 -18.59 14.29 17.55
N ASP A 79 -17.73 14.26 16.54
CA ASP A 79 -18.08 13.92 15.15
C ASP A 79 -17.81 12.44 14.84
N ALA A 80 -17.04 11.74 15.68
CA ALA A 80 -16.65 10.35 15.46
C ALA A 80 -17.83 9.38 15.31
N PRO A 81 -18.92 9.45 16.09
CA PRO A 81 -20.07 8.56 15.93
C PRO A 81 -20.74 8.72 14.55
N ALA A 82 -20.92 9.95 14.08
CA ALA A 82 -21.53 10.22 12.78
C ALA A 82 -20.65 9.72 11.62
N ALA A 83 -19.32 9.88 11.73
CA ALA A 83 -18.38 9.36 10.76
C ALA A 83 -18.36 7.82 10.75
N ALA A 84 -18.36 7.19 11.92
CA ALA A 84 -18.40 5.73 12.03
C ALA A 84 -19.66 5.13 11.42
N GLU A 85 -20.82 5.74 11.68
CA GLU A 85 -22.11 5.31 11.11
C GLU A 85 -22.12 5.44 9.58
N ALA A 86 -21.66 6.57 9.03
CA ALA A 86 -21.57 6.78 7.59
C ALA A 86 -20.67 5.73 6.93
N LEU A 87 -19.53 5.40 7.54
CA LEU A 87 -18.61 4.38 7.05
C LEU A 87 -19.23 2.97 7.11
N LEU A 88 -19.90 2.63 8.19
CA LEU A 88 -20.56 1.35 8.34
C LEU A 88 -21.64 1.14 7.27
N GLN A 89 -22.46 2.16 7.02
CA GLN A 89 -23.50 2.10 5.99
C GLN A 89 -22.93 1.97 4.58
N ALA A 90 -21.80 2.64 4.31
CA ALA A 90 -21.19 2.63 2.98
C ALA A 90 -20.40 1.37 2.67
N THR A 91 -19.80 0.74 3.68
CA THR A 91 -18.83 -0.37 3.47
C THR A 91 -19.23 -1.68 4.11
N GLY A 92 -20.21 -1.67 5.03
CA GLY A 92 -20.55 -2.81 5.89
C GLY A 92 -19.48 -3.13 6.96
N ALA A 93 -18.38 -2.36 7.01
CA ALA A 93 -17.29 -2.57 7.96
C ALA A 93 -17.34 -1.54 9.09
N SER A 94 -17.13 -2.00 10.32
CA SER A 94 -17.12 -1.12 11.50
C SER A 94 -15.75 -0.43 11.63
N ALA A 95 -15.77 0.89 11.80
CA ALA A 95 -14.59 1.65 12.14
C ALA A 95 -14.25 1.52 13.63
N THR A 96 -12.97 1.36 13.94
CA THR A 96 -12.47 1.30 15.32
C THR A 96 -11.99 2.67 15.79
N PRO A 97 -12.36 3.12 17.01
CA PRO A 97 -11.82 4.36 17.56
C PRO A 97 -10.30 4.32 17.75
N THR A 98 -9.65 5.45 17.51
CA THR A 98 -8.24 5.69 17.80
C THR A 98 -8.09 6.92 18.69
N ALA A 99 -6.86 7.23 19.13
CA ALA A 99 -6.61 8.42 19.93
C ALA A 99 -6.96 9.75 19.22
N THR A 100 -6.92 9.76 17.89
CA THR A 100 -7.13 10.97 17.08
C THR A 100 -8.38 10.92 16.20
N GLY A 101 -9.13 9.81 16.23
CA GLY A 101 -10.34 9.65 15.41
C GLY A 101 -10.73 8.20 15.18
N LEU A 102 -10.72 7.73 13.95
CA LEU A 102 -11.22 6.41 13.56
C LEU A 102 -10.24 5.69 12.63
N ARG A 103 -10.21 4.37 12.71
CA ARG A 103 -9.53 3.48 11.76
C ARG A 103 -10.53 2.51 11.14
N LEU A 104 -10.51 2.41 9.81
CA LEU A 104 -11.35 1.48 9.06
C LEU A 104 -10.46 0.60 8.17
N ALA A 105 -10.68 -0.71 8.22
CA ALA A 105 -10.14 -1.64 7.23
C ALA A 105 -11.28 -2.14 6.34
N CYS A 106 -11.14 -1.98 5.02
CA CYS A 106 -12.17 -2.43 4.08
C CYS A 106 -11.55 -2.90 2.76
N PRO A 107 -12.25 -3.75 1.99
CA PRO A 107 -11.83 -4.15 0.66
C PRO A 107 -11.58 -2.96 -0.27
N ARG A 108 -10.64 -3.13 -1.21
CA ARG A 108 -10.25 -2.08 -2.17
C ARG A 108 -11.41 -1.52 -2.99
N GLU A 109 -12.37 -2.35 -3.34
CA GLU A 109 -13.58 -1.94 -4.07
C GLU A 109 -14.42 -0.90 -3.35
N HIS A 110 -14.32 -0.83 -2.01
CA HIS A 110 -15.04 0.16 -1.20
C HIS A 110 -14.32 1.51 -1.09
N LYS A 111 -13.14 1.68 -1.70
CA LYS A 111 -12.36 2.93 -1.62
C LYS A 111 -13.20 4.17 -1.94
N MET A 112 -13.93 4.15 -3.05
CA MET A 112 -14.76 5.30 -3.45
C MET A 112 -15.99 5.46 -2.57
N ALA A 113 -16.56 4.36 -2.05
CA ALA A 113 -17.67 4.42 -1.10
C ALA A 113 -17.27 5.11 0.21
N VAL A 114 -16.07 4.82 0.72
CA VAL A 114 -15.52 5.51 1.90
C VAL A 114 -15.42 7.02 1.65
N LEU A 115 -14.83 7.45 0.53
CA LEU A 115 -14.67 8.86 0.21
C LEU A 115 -16.03 9.55 0.04
N ALA A 116 -16.98 8.91 -0.63
CA ALA A 116 -18.33 9.43 -0.83
C ALA A 116 -19.09 9.57 0.50
N ALA A 117 -18.94 8.61 1.42
CA ALA A 117 -19.57 8.67 2.74
C ALA A 117 -19.02 9.79 3.63
N LEU A 118 -17.76 10.14 3.46
CA LEU A 118 -17.11 11.19 4.25
C LEU A 118 -17.34 12.60 3.67
N ALA A 119 -17.60 12.71 2.37
CA ALA A 119 -17.78 14.01 1.70
C ALA A 119 -18.86 14.90 2.36
N PRO A 120 -20.06 14.40 2.78
CA PRO A 120 -21.07 15.22 3.45
C PRO A 120 -20.65 15.73 4.83
N LEU A 121 -19.65 15.11 5.45
CA LEU A 121 -19.15 15.54 6.77
C LEU A 121 -18.26 16.80 6.65
N GLY A 122 -17.71 17.07 5.47
CA GLY A 122 -16.96 18.28 5.20
C GLY A 122 -15.85 18.54 6.20
N ALA A 123 -15.79 19.74 6.76
CA ALA A 123 -14.76 20.18 7.72
C ALA A 123 -14.78 19.45 9.08
N ARG A 124 -15.72 18.52 9.32
CA ARG A 124 -15.72 17.63 10.49
C ARG A 124 -14.67 16.53 10.40
N VAL A 125 -14.28 16.16 9.15
CA VAL A 125 -13.12 15.29 8.90
C VAL A 125 -11.91 16.19 8.70
N LEU A 126 -10.95 16.13 9.62
CA LEU A 126 -9.78 17.00 9.65
C LEU A 126 -8.67 16.50 8.73
N ASP A 127 -8.51 15.17 8.65
CA ASP A 127 -7.52 14.53 7.80
C ASP A 127 -7.94 13.10 7.45
N ILE A 128 -7.50 12.61 6.30
CA ILE A 128 -7.71 11.24 5.83
C ILE A 128 -6.38 10.70 5.32
N LYS A 129 -5.92 9.62 5.94
CA LYS A 129 -4.79 8.84 5.41
C LYS A 129 -5.28 7.48 4.95
N MET A 130 -4.85 7.08 3.76
CA MET A 130 -5.13 5.76 3.22
C MET A 130 -3.82 5.01 3.09
N HIS A 131 -3.75 3.86 3.74
CA HIS A 131 -2.62 2.94 3.68
C HIS A 131 -2.97 1.76 2.80
N GLU A 132 -2.20 1.56 1.76
CA GLU A 132 -2.21 0.33 0.98
C GLU A 132 -1.28 -0.69 1.64
N PRO A 133 -1.55 -2.01 1.49
CA PRO A 133 -0.62 -3.03 1.96
C PRO A 133 0.79 -2.77 1.45
N SER A 134 1.76 -2.85 2.34
CA SER A 134 3.17 -2.74 1.97
C SER A 134 3.59 -3.93 1.10
N LEU A 135 4.75 -3.85 0.46
CA LEU A 135 5.27 -5.00 -0.28
C LEU A 135 5.67 -6.14 0.67
N GLU A 136 6.04 -5.82 1.91
CA GLU A 136 6.26 -6.79 2.99
C GLU A 136 4.99 -7.57 3.32
N ASP A 137 3.85 -6.89 3.48
CA ASP A 137 2.55 -7.54 3.73
C ASP A 137 2.19 -8.46 2.57
N VAL A 138 2.36 -7.97 1.33
CA VAL A 138 2.12 -8.76 0.12
C VAL A 138 3.01 -10.00 0.08
N PHE A 139 4.29 -9.85 0.41
CA PHE A 139 5.24 -10.98 0.46
C PHE A 139 4.78 -12.05 1.46
N PHE A 140 4.43 -11.65 2.69
CA PHE A 140 3.94 -12.59 3.70
C PHE A 140 2.61 -13.24 3.29
N GLY A 141 1.72 -12.51 2.63
CA GLY A 141 0.47 -13.07 2.12
C GLY A 141 0.62 -14.13 1.02
N PHE A 142 1.80 -14.24 0.40
CA PHE A 142 2.14 -15.31 -0.55
C PHE A 142 3.08 -16.39 0.03
N ALA A 143 3.75 -16.10 1.15
CA ALA A 143 4.74 -16.99 1.74
C ALA A 143 4.13 -18.02 2.72
N ASP A 144 2.92 -17.74 3.25
CA ASP A 144 2.11 -18.63 4.09
C ASP A 144 1.30 -19.61 3.23
#